data_ec72ac1324d7f9d582aa3fbaff537995
#
_entry.id   ec72ac1324d7f9d582aa3fbaff537995
#
_cell.length_a   1.000
_cell.length_b   1.000
_cell.length_c   1.000
_cell.angle_alpha   90.00
_cell.angle_beta   90.00
_cell.angle_gamma   90.00
#
_symmetry.space_group_name_H-M   'P 1'
#
loop_
_entity.id
_entity.type
_entity.pdbx_description
1 polymer ?
#
loop_
_entity_poly.entity_id
_entity_poly.type
_entity_poly.pdbx_seq_one_letter_code
_entity_poly.pdbx_strand_id
1 'polypeptide(L)'
;MCILCMGHTTAASIPGGAWRAAHAGDTPSQVLQEYNAGRLQRFDPSRAQPFTPGPAGTWVVINPPPATDGGERILTIDPPPWGAVTAYTENLAHAQTRALTDIGAPLPGHGRLAWQLPDGQAGANPILLKFDSSPVLNAPLRFQVQSLADYLQHDADWLTFATACFAAMLTMVLMALCFAVMLRDVIYAWYSGYIVCYALILGAESGFVFHPLRWHWLVDSVNMTHAAAVALSIAFAALFMIRFCELRHYAPIFRVPVLALAVGMIDLALLRISHVPVLVDIADALFTPLTTLGASLLLLTAIRSEEHTSELQSLAYL
;
A
#
# COMPACT_ATOMS: atom_id res chain seq x y z
N MET A 1 -3.92 -5.71 -12.62
CA MET A 1 -3.94 -4.28 -12.18
C MET A 1 -3.18 -3.48 -13.22
N CYS A 2 -3.89 -2.72 -14.03
CA CYS A 2 -3.31 -2.01 -15.18
C CYS A 2 -2.64 -0.73 -14.67
N ILE A 3 -1.32 -0.74 -14.56
CA ILE A 3 -0.53 0.49 -14.40
C ILE A 3 -0.55 1.15 -15.77
N LEU A 4 -1.56 1.99 -15.99
CA LEU A 4 -1.61 2.86 -17.15
C LEU A 4 -0.35 3.74 -17.13
N CYS A 5 0.40 3.68 -18.21
CA CYS A 5 1.52 4.55 -18.55
C CYS A 5 1.05 6.01 -18.50
N MET A 6 1.10 6.62 -17.33
CA MET A 6 1.01 8.07 -17.23
C MET A 6 2.35 8.64 -17.69
N GLY A 7 2.27 9.65 -18.51
CA GLY A 7 3.30 10.23 -19.33
C GLY A 7 4.70 10.31 -18.72
N HIS A 8 5.69 10.18 -19.59
CA HIS A 8 7.09 10.36 -19.26
C HIS A 8 7.33 11.78 -18.74
N THR A 9 7.15 11.97 -17.42
CA THR A 9 7.75 13.13 -16.76
C THR A 9 9.26 12.93 -16.82
N THR A 10 9.98 13.96 -17.21
CA THR A 10 11.45 14.01 -17.17
C THR A 10 11.93 14.08 -15.72
N ALA A 11 11.65 13.04 -14.94
CA ALA A 11 12.23 12.90 -13.62
C ALA A 11 13.75 12.83 -13.78
N ALA A 12 14.46 13.74 -13.13
CA ALA A 12 15.90 13.71 -13.16
C ALA A 12 16.39 12.40 -12.53
N SER A 13 17.25 11.66 -13.26
CA SER A 13 17.81 10.42 -12.75
C SER A 13 18.69 10.68 -11.56
N ILE A 14 18.43 10.02 -10.44
CA ILE A 14 19.26 10.08 -9.24
C ILE A 14 20.54 9.28 -9.52
N PRO A 15 21.74 9.89 -9.45
CA PRO A 15 22.98 9.26 -9.90
C PRO A 15 23.44 8.07 -9.07
N GLY A 16 22.86 7.85 -7.90
CA GLY A 16 23.15 6.68 -7.07
C GLY A 16 22.60 6.81 -5.65
N GLY A 17 22.41 5.65 -5.03
CA GLY A 17 22.00 5.53 -3.63
C GLY A 17 22.80 4.46 -2.90
N ALA A 18 22.72 4.50 -1.57
CA ALA A 18 23.28 3.46 -0.71
C ALA A 18 22.33 3.21 0.47
N TRP A 19 22.35 2.00 1.01
CA TRP A 19 21.49 1.63 2.12
C TRP A 19 22.17 0.65 3.08
N ARG A 20 21.65 0.58 4.29
CA ARG A 20 21.97 -0.47 5.26
C ARG A 20 20.84 -0.66 6.27
N ALA A 21 20.81 -1.81 6.91
CA ALA A 21 19.96 -2.02 8.07
C ALA A 21 20.34 -1.08 9.22
N ALA A 22 19.35 -0.52 9.91
CA ALA A 22 19.58 0.33 11.06
C ALA A 22 19.85 -0.50 12.33
N HIS A 23 20.76 -0.01 13.17
CA HIS A 23 21.03 -0.57 14.48
C HIS A 23 20.50 0.36 15.58
N ALA A 24 20.24 -0.20 16.75
CA ALA A 24 19.82 0.60 17.90
C ALA A 24 20.91 1.58 18.27
N GLY A 25 20.56 2.89 18.36
CA GLY A 25 21.50 3.96 18.69
C GLY A 25 22.22 4.60 17.51
N ASP A 26 21.95 4.19 16.27
CA ASP A 26 22.51 4.85 15.09
C ASP A 26 22.13 6.32 15.03
N THR A 27 23.11 7.17 14.79
CA THR A 27 22.90 8.61 14.54
C THR A 27 23.04 8.93 13.05
N PRO A 28 22.31 9.93 12.52
CA PRO A 28 22.45 10.34 11.11
C PRO A 28 23.89 10.67 10.72
N SER A 29 24.66 11.28 11.63
CA SER A 29 26.05 11.64 11.40
C SER A 29 26.99 10.42 11.21
N GLN A 30 26.76 9.35 11.97
CA GLN A 30 27.50 8.10 11.81
C GLN A 30 27.20 7.45 10.46
N VAL A 31 25.92 7.42 10.06
CA VAL A 31 25.52 6.87 8.78
C VAL A 31 26.14 7.66 7.61
N LEU A 32 26.20 8.99 7.72
CA LEU A 32 26.85 9.82 6.72
C LEU A 32 28.36 9.55 6.64
N GLN A 33 29.05 9.36 7.78
CA GLN A 33 30.46 9.00 7.80
C GLN A 33 30.70 7.63 7.12
N GLU A 34 29.85 6.65 7.41
CA GLU A 34 29.94 5.33 6.77
C GLU A 34 29.66 5.38 5.27
N TYR A 35 28.70 6.23 4.87
CA TYR A 35 28.41 6.47 3.47
C TYR A 35 29.66 7.06 2.76
N ASN A 36 30.27 8.09 3.32
CA ASN A 36 31.46 8.71 2.78
C ASN A 36 32.68 7.74 2.77
N ALA A 37 32.73 6.79 3.71
CA ALA A 37 33.70 5.72 3.73
C ALA A 37 33.41 4.56 2.76
N GLY A 38 32.30 4.63 2.02
CA GLY A 38 31.89 3.59 1.05
C GLY A 38 31.46 2.26 1.67
N ARG A 39 31.04 2.25 2.95
CA ARG A 39 30.67 1.04 3.70
C ARG A 39 29.22 0.61 3.52
N LEU A 40 28.39 1.44 2.91
CA LEU A 40 26.99 1.14 2.64
C LEU A 40 26.83 0.34 1.34
N GLN A 41 25.79 -0.49 1.27
CA GLN A 41 25.44 -1.23 0.06
C GLN A 41 24.87 -0.28 -0.99
N ARG A 42 25.46 -0.23 -2.17
CA ARG A 42 24.99 0.62 -3.29
C ARG A 42 23.74 0.03 -3.95
N PHE A 43 22.86 0.90 -4.42
CA PHE A 43 21.69 0.54 -5.22
C PHE A 43 21.36 1.64 -6.24
N ASP A 44 20.50 1.30 -7.20
CA ASP A 44 19.97 2.24 -8.18
C ASP A 44 18.62 2.79 -7.71
N PRO A 45 18.51 4.05 -7.27
CA PRO A 45 17.28 4.62 -6.75
C PRO A 45 16.15 4.73 -7.78
N SER A 46 16.48 4.73 -9.08
CA SER A 46 15.48 4.81 -10.16
C SER A 46 14.71 3.50 -10.36
N ARG A 47 15.25 2.40 -9.86
CA ARG A 47 14.64 1.08 -9.93
C ARG A 47 13.93 0.76 -8.63
N ALA A 48 12.76 0.14 -8.76
CA ALA A 48 12.04 -0.37 -7.60
C ALA A 48 12.84 -1.52 -6.95
N GLN A 49 13.29 -1.32 -5.70
CA GLN A 49 14.09 -2.28 -4.97
C GLN A 49 13.53 -2.53 -3.57
N PRO A 50 13.39 -3.80 -3.15
CA PRO A 50 13.05 -4.11 -1.78
C PRO A 50 14.25 -3.91 -0.86
N PHE A 51 14.02 -3.40 0.34
CA PHE A 51 15.02 -3.27 1.39
C PHE A 51 14.73 -4.25 2.51
N THR A 52 15.75 -4.97 2.99
CA THR A 52 15.59 -5.85 4.13
C THR A 52 15.57 -5.01 5.40
N PRO A 53 14.46 -4.90 6.13
CA PRO A 53 14.40 -4.12 7.34
C PRO A 53 15.27 -4.73 8.44
N GLY A 54 16.09 -3.89 9.09
CA GLY A 54 16.76 -4.26 10.33
C GLY A 54 15.84 -4.11 11.54
N PRO A 55 16.25 -4.58 12.73
CA PRO A 55 15.44 -4.50 13.95
C PRO A 55 15.14 -3.05 14.38
N ALA A 56 15.94 -2.08 13.98
CA ALA A 56 15.76 -0.65 14.23
C ALA A 56 15.36 0.13 12.96
N GLY A 57 14.95 -0.59 11.89
CA GLY A 57 14.59 0.01 10.61
C GLY A 57 15.69 -0.07 9.55
N THR A 58 15.65 0.86 8.60
CA THR A 58 16.59 0.91 7.47
C THR A 58 17.03 2.34 7.20
N TRP A 59 18.31 2.53 6.95
CA TRP A 59 18.86 3.78 6.46
C TRP A 59 19.06 3.72 4.95
N VAL A 60 18.57 4.74 4.25
CA VAL A 60 18.75 4.93 2.81
C VAL A 60 19.38 6.31 2.59
N VAL A 61 20.43 6.36 1.81
CA VAL A 61 21.13 7.60 1.44
C VAL A 61 20.98 7.80 -0.06
N ILE A 62 20.52 8.98 -0.47
CA ILE A 62 20.27 9.35 -1.85
C ILE A 62 21.00 10.62 -2.18
N ASN A 63 21.64 10.68 -3.35
CA ASN A 63 22.24 11.90 -3.88
C ASN A 63 21.28 12.52 -4.89
N PRO A 64 20.60 13.61 -4.55
CA PRO A 64 19.78 14.31 -5.53
C PRO A 64 20.68 14.88 -6.63
N PRO A 65 20.22 14.93 -7.89
CA PRO A 65 20.96 15.59 -8.96
C PRO A 65 21.10 17.08 -8.64
N PRO A 66 22.16 17.74 -9.14
CA PRO A 66 22.33 19.19 -8.96
C PRO A 66 21.14 19.96 -9.52
N ALA A 67 20.80 21.08 -8.91
CA ALA A 67 19.76 21.96 -9.42
C ALA A 67 20.22 22.59 -10.76
N THR A 68 19.47 22.36 -11.83
CA THR A 68 19.78 22.92 -13.15
C THR A 68 19.11 24.28 -13.35
N ASP A 69 17.92 24.49 -12.77
CA ASP A 69 17.06 25.63 -13.13
C ASP A 69 16.63 26.50 -11.94
N GLY A 70 17.25 26.35 -10.77
CA GLY A 70 16.90 27.17 -9.58
C GLY A 70 15.46 27.00 -9.07
N GLY A 71 14.72 26.05 -9.60
CA GLY A 71 13.33 25.76 -9.20
C GLY A 71 13.25 24.84 -7.97
N GLU A 72 12.12 24.94 -7.28
CA GLU A 72 11.80 24.04 -6.16
C GLU A 72 11.74 22.58 -6.63
N ARG A 73 12.45 21.74 -5.90
CA ARG A 73 12.56 20.30 -6.19
C ARG A 73 11.92 19.48 -5.10
N ILE A 74 11.24 18.43 -5.52
CA ILE A 74 10.54 17.50 -4.63
C ILE A 74 11.16 16.12 -4.77
N LEU A 75 11.58 15.56 -3.63
CA LEU A 75 11.95 14.14 -3.53
C LEU A 75 10.67 13.34 -3.24
N THR A 76 10.37 12.35 -4.07
CA THR A 76 9.21 11.47 -3.90
C THR A 76 9.63 10.03 -3.69
N ILE A 77 8.89 9.31 -2.83
CA ILE A 77 9.01 7.88 -2.59
C ILE A 77 7.69 7.20 -2.99
N ASP A 78 7.79 6.21 -3.87
CA ASP A 78 6.65 5.47 -4.41
C ASP A 78 6.91 3.95 -4.39
N PRO A 79 6.00 3.11 -3.86
CA PRO A 79 4.83 3.44 -3.06
C PRO A 79 5.18 4.01 -1.68
N PRO A 80 4.26 4.72 -1.00
CA PRO A 80 4.53 5.23 0.34
C PRO A 80 4.71 4.05 1.30
N PRO A 81 5.83 3.98 2.02
CA PRO A 81 6.02 2.94 3.02
C PRO A 81 5.02 3.14 4.17
N TRP A 82 4.45 2.04 4.66
CA TRP A 82 3.59 2.08 5.84
C TRP A 82 4.46 2.12 7.10
N GLY A 83 4.85 3.29 7.50
CA GLY A 83 5.69 3.53 8.66
C GLY A 83 6.20 4.96 8.67
N ALA A 84 6.73 5.38 9.80
CA ALA A 84 7.33 6.70 9.89
C ALA A 84 8.63 6.74 9.09
N VAL A 85 8.79 7.78 8.29
CA VAL A 85 10.02 8.07 7.56
C VAL A 85 10.50 9.45 7.97
N THR A 86 11.74 9.52 8.43
CA THR A 86 12.39 10.79 8.78
C THR A 86 13.48 11.08 7.77
N ALA A 87 13.48 12.30 7.23
CA ALA A 87 14.45 12.75 6.25
C ALA A 87 15.43 13.76 6.86
N TYR A 88 16.71 13.56 6.65
CA TYR A 88 17.78 14.43 7.15
C TYR A 88 18.63 14.95 5.98
N THR A 89 19.03 16.22 6.05
CA THR A 89 19.98 16.81 5.12
C THR A 89 21.04 17.62 5.87
N GLU A 90 22.17 17.83 5.24
CA GLU A 90 23.23 18.68 5.78
C GLU A 90 22.82 20.15 5.63
N ASN A 91 22.74 20.88 6.74
CA ASN A 91 22.39 22.30 6.71
C ASN A 91 23.64 23.14 6.40
N LEU A 92 23.69 23.68 5.20
CA LEU A 92 24.80 24.55 4.75
C LEU A 92 24.78 25.95 5.38
N ALA A 93 23.66 26.37 5.98
CA ALA A 93 23.56 27.68 6.62
C ALA A 93 24.48 27.81 7.89
N HIS A 94 24.92 26.70 8.44
CA HIS A 94 25.81 26.64 9.58
C HIS A 94 27.12 25.91 9.18
N ALA A 95 27.89 26.51 8.29
CA ALA A 95 29.11 25.93 7.71
C ALA A 95 30.19 25.51 8.75
N GLN A 96 30.05 25.87 10.01
CA GLN A 96 31.00 25.53 11.08
C GLN A 96 30.62 24.23 11.82
N THR A 97 29.39 23.82 11.80
CA THR A 97 28.94 22.55 12.35
C THR A 97 28.08 21.85 11.29
N ARG A 98 28.62 20.84 10.63
CA ARG A 98 27.89 19.97 9.67
C ARG A 98 26.85 19.16 10.43
N ALA A 99 25.88 19.85 11.02
CA ALA A 99 24.74 19.21 11.71
C ALA A 99 23.71 18.79 10.66
N LEU A 100 23.39 17.52 10.65
CA LEU A 100 22.25 17.01 9.89
C LEU A 100 20.97 17.48 10.55
N THR A 101 20.15 18.20 9.81
CA THR A 101 18.85 18.69 10.28
C THR A 101 17.74 17.89 9.63
N ASP A 102 16.69 17.64 10.41
CA ASP A 102 15.44 17.08 9.90
C ASP A 102 14.83 18.07 8.88
N ILE A 103 14.47 17.58 7.69
CA ILE A 103 13.84 18.39 6.63
C ILE A 103 12.38 18.72 6.98
N GLY A 104 11.83 18.08 8.01
CA GLY A 104 10.45 18.27 8.43
C GLY A 104 9.49 17.21 7.90
N ALA A 105 8.20 17.43 8.13
CA ALA A 105 7.16 16.51 7.72
C ALA A 105 7.04 16.43 6.20
N PRO A 106 6.70 15.25 5.66
CA PRO A 106 6.46 15.11 4.22
C PRO A 106 5.26 15.96 3.79
N LEU A 107 5.33 16.46 2.56
CA LEU A 107 4.21 17.13 1.92
C LEU A 107 3.05 16.15 1.76
N PRO A 108 1.80 16.60 1.98
CA PRO A 108 0.64 15.76 1.72
C PRO A 108 0.56 15.47 0.22
N GLY A 109 0.74 14.23 -0.15
CA GLY A 109 0.64 13.74 -1.54
C GLY A 109 -0.24 12.51 -1.62
N HIS A 110 -0.70 12.21 -2.83
CA HIS A 110 -1.57 11.07 -3.09
C HIS A 110 -0.74 9.83 -3.38
N GLY A 111 -0.70 8.92 -2.40
CA GLY A 111 0.01 7.66 -2.54
C GLY A 111 1.53 7.78 -2.69
N ARG A 112 2.11 8.91 -2.24
CA ARG A 112 3.55 9.17 -2.27
C ARG A 112 3.97 9.95 -1.04
N LEU A 113 5.14 9.64 -0.52
CA LEU A 113 5.82 10.52 0.41
C LEU A 113 6.67 11.50 -0.38
N ALA A 114 6.54 12.78 -0.08
CA ALA A 114 7.22 13.84 -0.80
C ALA A 114 7.85 14.83 0.18
N TRP A 115 9.09 15.23 -0.07
CA TRP A 115 9.78 16.28 0.68
C TRP A 115 10.28 17.36 -0.27
N GLN A 116 10.03 18.60 0.11
CA GLN A 116 10.60 19.73 -0.57
C GLN A 116 12.10 19.82 -0.20
N LEU A 117 12.93 19.83 -1.22
CA LEU A 117 14.37 19.94 -1.01
C LEU A 117 14.75 21.40 -0.76
N PRO A 118 15.64 21.68 0.19
CA PRO A 118 16.05 23.05 0.48
C PRO A 118 16.65 23.75 -0.74
N ASP A 119 16.27 25.00 -0.96
CA ASP A 119 16.80 25.83 -2.03
C ASP A 119 18.29 26.15 -1.80
N GLY A 120 19.03 26.31 -2.89
CA GLY A 120 20.42 26.82 -2.83
C GLY A 120 21.50 25.76 -2.64
N GLN A 121 21.20 24.49 -2.65
CA GLN A 121 22.22 23.45 -2.65
C GLN A 121 22.76 23.25 -4.07
N ALA A 122 23.75 24.04 -4.43
CA ALA A 122 24.49 23.89 -5.71
C ALA A 122 25.34 22.61 -5.78
N GLY A 123 25.39 21.83 -4.71
CA GLY A 123 26.06 20.53 -4.63
C GLY A 123 25.09 19.41 -4.25
N ALA A 124 25.39 18.22 -4.69
CA ALA A 124 24.63 17.01 -4.37
C ALA A 124 24.89 16.60 -2.91
N ASN A 125 24.31 17.33 -1.95
CA ASN A 125 24.36 16.90 -0.57
C ASN A 125 23.48 15.65 -0.40
N PRO A 126 24.00 14.60 0.21
CA PRO A 126 23.26 13.38 0.41
C PRO A 126 22.06 13.62 1.36
N ILE A 127 20.92 13.07 1.00
CA ILE A 127 19.72 13.02 1.82
C ILE A 127 19.69 11.67 2.48
N LEU A 128 19.58 11.66 3.81
CA LEU A 128 19.47 10.45 4.60
C LEU A 128 18.01 10.24 4.97
N LEU A 129 17.47 9.09 4.62
CA LEU A 129 16.13 8.67 4.96
C LEU A 129 16.21 7.54 5.98
N LYS A 130 15.55 7.71 7.10
CA LYS A 130 15.39 6.67 8.12
C LYS A 130 13.96 6.13 8.01
N PHE A 131 13.85 4.88 7.66
CA PHE A 131 12.60 4.13 7.69
C PHE A 131 12.53 3.40 9.03
N ASP A 132 11.47 3.61 9.79
CA ASP A 132 11.25 2.85 11.02
C ASP A 132 10.93 1.38 10.72
N SER A 133 11.23 0.51 11.68
CA SER A 133 10.97 -0.91 11.53
C SER A 133 9.49 -1.19 11.38
N SER A 134 9.08 -1.56 10.18
CA SER A 134 7.73 -2.00 9.89
C SER A 134 7.81 -3.30 9.09
N PRO A 135 7.02 -4.33 9.43
CA PRO A 135 6.99 -5.60 8.69
C PRO A 135 6.54 -5.41 7.22
N VAL A 136 6.03 -4.25 6.86
CA VAL A 136 5.49 -3.95 5.53
C VAL A 136 6.50 -3.28 4.59
N LEU A 137 7.75 -3.02 5.05
CA LEU A 137 8.82 -2.44 4.24
C LEU A 137 9.37 -3.37 3.14
N ASN A 138 8.76 -4.54 2.92
CA ASN A 138 9.14 -5.47 1.83
C ASN A 138 8.63 -5.03 0.45
N ALA A 139 7.83 -3.96 0.37
CA ALA A 139 7.44 -3.40 -0.93
C ALA A 139 8.65 -2.74 -1.60
N PRO A 140 8.88 -2.98 -2.90
CA PRO A 140 9.96 -2.33 -3.62
C PRO A 140 9.71 -0.82 -3.72
N LEU A 141 10.62 -0.03 -3.16
CA LEU A 141 10.55 1.44 -3.17
C LEU A 141 11.31 2.02 -4.36
N ARG A 142 10.76 3.07 -4.93
CA ARG A 142 11.38 3.89 -5.98
C ARG A 142 11.52 5.33 -5.49
N PHE A 143 12.64 5.94 -5.79
CA PHE A 143 12.93 7.32 -5.43
C PHE A 143 13.03 8.17 -6.70
N GLN A 144 12.38 9.33 -6.70
CA GLN A 144 12.39 10.25 -7.84
C GLN A 144 12.56 11.68 -7.35
N VAL A 145 13.30 12.49 -8.11
CA VAL A 145 13.40 13.93 -7.91
C VAL A 145 12.75 14.62 -9.11
N GLN A 146 11.80 15.49 -8.85
CA GLN A 146 11.02 16.19 -9.89
C GLN A 146 10.82 17.65 -9.49
N SER A 147 10.38 18.49 -10.44
CA SER A 147 9.99 19.88 -10.15
C SER A 147 8.69 19.91 -9.34
N LEU A 148 8.50 20.97 -8.57
CA LEU A 148 7.23 21.19 -7.86
C LEU A 148 6.04 21.22 -8.82
N ALA A 149 6.20 21.84 -9.99
CA ALA A 149 5.14 21.95 -11.00
C ALA A 149 4.73 20.55 -11.53
N ASP A 150 5.71 19.72 -11.89
CA ASP A 150 5.46 18.35 -12.36
C ASP A 150 4.82 17.50 -11.25
N TYR A 151 5.27 17.68 -10.00
CA TYR A 151 4.69 16.98 -8.85
C TYR A 151 3.20 17.34 -8.67
N LEU A 152 2.87 18.63 -8.68
CA LEU A 152 1.48 19.08 -8.49
C LEU A 152 0.57 18.67 -9.64
N GLN A 153 1.06 18.73 -10.89
CA GLN A 153 0.30 18.26 -12.04
C GLN A 153 0.00 16.76 -11.95
N HIS A 154 1.03 15.98 -11.64
CA HIS A 154 0.87 14.54 -11.52
C HIS A 154 -0.05 14.14 -10.35
N ASP A 155 0.02 14.88 -9.24
CA ASP A 155 -0.86 14.70 -8.10
C ASP A 155 -2.32 15.01 -8.44
N ALA A 156 -2.56 16.08 -9.20
CA ALA A 156 -3.90 16.45 -9.68
C ALA A 156 -4.49 15.39 -10.63
N ASP A 157 -3.68 14.89 -11.57
CA ASP A 157 -4.11 13.85 -12.52
C ASP A 157 -4.46 12.56 -11.78
N TRP A 158 -3.61 12.16 -10.82
CA TRP A 158 -3.86 11.00 -9.98
C TRP A 158 -5.14 11.16 -9.15
N LEU A 159 -5.33 12.32 -8.51
CA LEU A 159 -6.52 12.63 -7.70
C LEU A 159 -7.80 12.51 -8.54
N THR A 160 -7.78 13.06 -9.75
CA THR A 160 -8.92 13.00 -10.67
C THR A 160 -9.27 11.55 -11.01
N PHE A 161 -8.26 10.76 -11.38
CA PHE A 161 -8.44 9.34 -11.70
C PHE A 161 -8.96 8.54 -10.48
N ALA A 162 -8.30 8.68 -9.33
CA ALA A 162 -8.68 7.98 -8.11
C ALA A 162 -10.11 8.32 -7.68
N THR A 163 -10.46 9.62 -7.70
CA THR A 163 -11.81 10.08 -7.35
C THR A 163 -12.87 9.47 -8.27
N ALA A 164 -12.60 9.42 -9.59
CA ALA A 164 -13.51 8.78 -10.53
C ALA A 164 -13.70 7.28 -10.24
N CYS A 165 -12.62 6.56 -9.94
CA CYS A 165 -12.68 5.14 -9.56
C CYS A 165 -13.48 4.91 -8.27
N PHE A 166 -13.24 5.71 -7.22
CA PHE A 166 -13.96 5.60 -5.96
C PHE A 166 -15.44 5.99 -6.11
N ALA A 167 -15.76 7.00 -6.93
CA ALA A 167 -17.13 7.36 -7.25
C ALA A 167 -17.87 6.23 -7.99
N ALA A 168 -17.21 5.57 -8.93
CA ALA A 168 -17.77 4.40 -9.62
C ALA A 168 -18.02 3.24 -8.63
N MET A 169 -17.06 2.93 -7.75
CA MET A 169 -17.24 1.91 -6.72
C MET A 169 -18.39 2.25 -5.77
N LEU A 170 -18.48 3.49 -5.32
CA LEU A 170 -19.59 3.95 -4.47
C LEU A 170 -20.95 3.80 -5.19
N THR A 171 -21.01 4.14 -6.46
CA THR A 171 -22.22 3.96 -7.27
C THR A 171 -22.63 2.48 -7.35
N MET A 172 -21.66 1.58 -7.56
CA MET A 172 -21.92 0.13 -7.56
C MET A 172 -22.42 -0.37 -6.20
N VAL A 173 -21.84 0.12 -5.10
CA VAL A 173 -22.30 -0.20 -3.73
C VAL A 173 -23.74 0.23 -3.54
N LEU A 174 -24.08 1.48 -3.88
CA LEU A 174 -25.43 2.01 -3.72
C LEU A 174 -26.43 1.25 -4.58
N MET A 175 -26.09 0.95 -5.84
CA MET A 175 -26.95 0.11 -6.71
C MET A 175 -27.16 -1.28 -6.12
N ALA A 176 -26.10 -1.92 -5.65
CA ALA A 176 -26.21 -3.25 -5.04
C ALA A 176 -27.10 -3.23 -3.79
N LEU A 177 -26.95 -2.21 -2.93
CA LEU A 177 -27.82 -2.05 -1.75
C LEU A 177 -29.28 -1.80 -2.15
N CYS A 178 -29.54 -0.99 -3.17
CA CYS A 178 -30.89 -0.81 -3.70
C CYS A 178 -31.49 -2.15 -4.17
N PHE A 179 -30.73 -2.95 -4.92
CA PHE A 179 -31.20 -4.27 -5.35
C PHE A 179 -31.41 -5.22 -4.17
N ALA A 180 -30.53 -5.19 -3.16
CA ALA A 180 -30.70 -5.99 -1.95
C ALA A 180 -32.04 -5.71 -1.27
N VAL A 181 -32.43 -4.43 -1.20
CA VAL A 181 -33.71 -4.01 -0.59
C VAL A 181 -34.88 -4.33 -1.51
N MET A 182 -34.81 -4.01 -2.80
CA MET A 182 -35.92 -4.20 -3.75
C MET A 182 -36.23 -5.68 -4.00
N LEU A 183 -35.19 -6.48 -4.21
CA LEU A 183 -35.32 -7.91 -4.49
C LEU A 183 -35.38 -8.76 -3.22
N ARG A 184 -35.13 -8.16 -2.06
CA ARG A 184 -35.01 -8.85 -0.75
C ARG A 184 -34.02 -10.02 -0.79
N ASP A 185 -32.96 -9.89 -1.59
CA ASP A 185 -31.94 -10.90 -1.74
C ASP A 185 -30.60 -10.44 -1.13
N VAL A 186 -30.14 -11.19 -0.14
CA VAL A 186 -28.92 -10.92 0.63
C VAL A 186 -27.66 -10.99 -0.24
N ILE A 187 -27.72 -11.63 -1.41
CA ILE A 187 -26.56 -11.75 -2.33
C ILE A 187 -25.98 -10.39 -2.68
N TYR A 188 -26.84 -9.41 -2.93
CA TYR A 188 -26.43 -8.06 -3.28
C TYR A 188 -25.80 -7.31 -2.07
N ALA A 189 -26.22 -7.65 -0.84
CA ALA A 189 -25.62 -7.12 0.36
C ALA A 189 -24.17 -7.66 0.57
N TRP A 190 -23.96 -8.96 0.31
CA TRP A 190 -22.62 -9.54 0.36
C TRP A 190 -21.68 -8.94 -0.70
N TYR A 191 -22.18 -8.75 -1.91
CA TYR A 191 -21.46 -8.08 -2.99
C TYR A 191 -21.10 -6.63 -2.63
N SER A 192 -22.04 -5.88 -2.07
CA SER A 192 -21.82 -4.52 -1.60
C SER A 192 -20.74 -4.48 -0.51
N GLY A 193 -20.82 -5.38 0.49
CA GLY A 193 -19.80 -5.51 1.54
C GLY A 193 -18.39 -5.79 0.98
N TYR A 194 -18.31 -6.68 0.00
CA TYR A 194 -17.05 -6.95 -0.70
C TYR A 194 -16.47 -5.70 -1.37
N ILE A 195 -17.28 -4.94 -2.13
CA ILE A 195 -16.79 -3.72 -2.81
C ILE A 195 -16.36 -2.65 -1.80
N VAL A 196 -17.09 -2.47 -0.68
CA VAL A 196 -16.71 -1.53 0.37
C VAL A 196 -15.35 -1.89 0.98
N CYS A 197 -15.15 -3.16 1.33
CA CYS A 197 -13.87 -3.63 1.85
C CYS A 197 -12.74 -3.42 0.82
N TYR A 198 -13.00 -3.72 -0.45
CA TYR A 198 -12.02 -3.54 -1.53
C TYR A 198 -11.68 -2.06 -1.75
N ALA A 199 -12.67 -1.16 -1.68
CA ALA A 199 -12.44 0.28 -1.73
C ALA A 199 -11.60 0.79 -0.55
N LEU A 200 -11.80 0.25 0.66
CA LEU A 200 -10.98 0.57 1.82
C LEU A 200 -9.52 0.12 1.64
N ILE A 201 -9.31 -1.10 1.10
CA ILE A 201 -7.97 -1.62 0.80
C ILE A 201 -7.27 -0.70 -0.21
N LEU A 202 -7.90 -0.42 -1.36
CA LEU A 202 -7.34 0.46 -2.38
C LEU A 202 -7.12 1.88 -1.86
N GLY A 203 -8.02 2.39 -1.03
CA GLY A 203 -7.91 3.71 -0.42
C GLY A 203 -6.72 3.82 0.54
N ALA A 204 -6.46 2.77 1.32
CA ALA A 204 -5.30 2.71 2.20
C ALA A 204 -3.99 2.57 1.40
N GLU A 205 -3.93 1.65 0.43
CA GLU A 205 -2.75 1.42 -0.41
C GLU A 205 -2.39 2.62 -1.28
N SER A 206 -3.39 3.32 -1.80
CA SER A 206 -3.19 4.50 -2.64
C SER A 206 -2.96 5.79 -1.85
N GLY A 207 -3.13 5.76 -0.53
CA GLY A 207 -3.05 6.96 0.31
C GLY A 207 -4.28 7.88 0.23
N PHE A 208 -5.31 7.54 -0.57
CA PHE A 208 -6.52 8.34 -0.75
C PHE A 208 -7.29 8.60 0.55
N VAL A 209 -7.24 7.64 1.47
CA VAL A 209 -7.86 7.76 2.81
C VAL A 209 -7.19 8.83 3.66
N PHE A 210 -5.89 9.04 3.49
CA PHE A 210 -5.12 10.05 4.21
C PHE A 210 -5.23 11.42 3.57
N HIS A 211 -5.24 11.47 2.27
CA HIS A 211 -5.41 12.67 1.47
C HIS A 211 -6.16 12.34 0.16
N PRO A 212 -7.36 12.86 -0.12
CA PRO A 212 -8.00 14.03 0.47
C PRO A 212 -8.94 13.79 1.65
N LEU A 213 -9.29 12.52 1.99
CA LEU A 213 -10.32 12.24 3.00
C LEU A 213 -9.93 12.64 4.43
N ARG A 214 -8.63 12.79 4.71
CA ARG A 214 -8.08 13.21 6.01
C ARG A 214 -8.59 12.38 7.20
N TRP A 215 -8.72 11.08 7.03
CA TRP A 215 -9.13 10.17 8.09
C TRP A 215 -7.95 9.89 9.05
N HIS A 216 -7.56 10.90 9.80
CA HIS A 216 -6.39 10.85 10.69
C HIS A 216 -6.46 9.74 11.74
N TRP A 217 -7.66 9.35 12.16
CA TRP A 217 -7.86 8.26 13.10
C TRP A 217 -7.44 6.89 12.54
N LEU A 218 -7.33 6.77 11.22
CA LEU A 218 -6.86 5.55 10.56
C LEU A 218 -5.33 5.48 10.50
N VAL A 219 -4.62 6.60 10.63
CA VAL A 219 -3.15 6.66 10.45
C VAL A 219 -2.44 5.72 11.41
N ASP A 220 -2.82 5.74 12.69
CA ASP A 220 -2.21 4.91 13.74
C ASP A 220 -2.60 3.43 13.63
N SER A 221 -3.66 3.11 12.89
CA SER A 221 -4.23 1.76 12.77
C SER A 221 -4.31 1.24 11.33
N VAL A 222 -3.57 1.85 10.39
CA VAL A 222 -3.64 1.50 8.95
C VAL A 222 -3.40 0.02 8.71
N ASN A 223 -2.35 -0.53 9.29
CA ASN A 223 -2.01 -1.95 9.14
C ASN A 223 -3.13 -2.86 9.66
N MET A 224 -3.72 -2.50 10.80
CA MET A 224 -4.82 -3.26 11.39
C MET A 224 -6.07 -3.17 10.52
N THR A 225 -6.43 -1.96 10.09
CA THR A 225 -7.62 -1.71 9.28
C THR A 225 -7.50 -2.34 7.89
N HIS A 226 -6.34 -2.22 7.24
CA HIS A 226 -6.08 -2.84 5.95
C HIS A 226 -6.20 -4.37 6.03
N ALA A 227 -5.54 -5.02 6.99
CA ALA A 227 -5.61 -6.46 7.16
C ALA A 227 -7.02 -6.94 7.53
N ALA A 228 -7.75 -6.19 8.38
CA ALA A 228 -9.15 -6.48 8.67
C ALA A 228 -10.04 -6.33 7.42
N ALA A 229 -9.83 -5.29 6.61
CA ALA A 229 -10.56 -5.11 5.34
C ALA A 229 -10.28 -6.24 4.35
N VAL A 230 -9.02 -6.72 4.24
CA VAL A 230 -8.66 -7.88 3.41
C VAL A 230 -9.38 -9.13 3.92
N ALA A 231 -9.35 -9.41 5.21
CA ALA A 231 -10.03 -10.55 5.81
C ALA A 231 -11.55 -10.50 5.55
N LEU A 232 -12.19 -9.36 5.80
CA LEU A 232 -13.62 -9.16 5.55
C LEU A 232 -13.96 -9.26 4.06
N SER A 233 -13.11 -8.78 3.14
CA SER A 233 -13.35 -8.91 1.71
C SER A 233 -13.43 -10.38 1.28
N ILE A 234 -12.53 -11.22 1.79
CA ILE A 234 -12.55 -12.67 1.54
C ILE A 234 -13.80 -13.30 2.15
N ALA A 235 -14.19 -12.90 3.36
CA ALA A 235 -15.41 -13.40 3.99
C ALA A 235 -16.65 -13.06 3.17
N PHE A 236 -16.80 -11.81 2.72
CA PHE A 236 -17.93 -11.40 1.88
C PHE A 236 -17.91 -12.10 0.52
N ALA A 237 -16.74 -12.27 -0.10
CA ALA A 237 -16.60 -13.03 -1.33
C ALA A 237 -17.02 -14.50 -1.15
N ALA A 238 -16.65 -15.12 -0.04
CA ALA A 238 -17.05 -16.49 0.29
C ALA A 238 -18.57 -16.61 0.49
N LEU A 239 -19.18 -15.69 1.24
CA LEU A 239 -20.65 -15.66 1.44
C LEU A 239 -21.40 -15.40 0.13
N PHE A 240 -20.90 -14.50 -0.70
CA PHE A 240 -21.41 -14.26 -2.05
C PHE A 240 -21.34 -15.53 -2.89
N MET A 241 -20.18 -16.21 -2.92
CA MET A 241 -19.95 -17.42 -3.70
C MET A 241 -20.91 -18.56 -3.29
N ILE A 242 -21.14 -18.76 -1.97
CA ILE A 242 -22.07 -19.80 -1.47
C ILE A 242 -23.48 -19.62 -2.07
N ARG A 243 -23.93 -18.38 -2.20
CA ARG A 243 -25.27 -18.07 -2.71
C ARG A 243 -25.31 -18.00 -4.23
N PHE A 244 -24.33 -17.32 -4.85
CA PHE A 244 -24.28 -17.11 -6.30
C PHE A 244 -24.10 -18.41 -7.07
N CYS A 245 -23.17 -19.27 -6.64
CA CYS A 245 -22.93 -20.57 -7.27
C CYS A 245 -23.89 -21.66 -6.78
N GLU A 246 -24.90 -21.33 -5.94
CA GLU A 246 -25.81 -22.31 -5.34
C GLU A 246 -25.09 -23.58 -4.84
N LEU A 247 -23.99 -23.40 -4.08
CA LEU A 247 -23.10 -24.49 -3.66
C LEU A 247 -23.84 -25.63 -2.96
N ARG A 248 -25.02 -25.36 -2.41
CA ARG A 248 -25.87 -26.40 -1.83
C ARG A 248 -26.35 -27.41 -2.88
N HIS A 249 -26.50 -26.96 -4.11
CA HIS A 249 -27.11 -27.77 -5.19
C HIS A 249 -26.04 -28.36 -6.10
N TYR A 250 -25.09 -27.55 -6.53
CA TYR A 250 -24.10 -27.94 -7.56
C TYR A 250 -22.79 -28.47 -6.98
N ALA A 251 -22.35 -28.02 -5.77
CA ALA A 251 -21.09 -28.43 -5.18
C ALA A 251 -21.16 -28.53 -3.64
N PRO A 252 -22.00 -29.42 -3.07
CA PRO A 252 -22.26 -29.47 -1.62
C PRO A 252 -21.00 -29.72 -0.78
N ILE A 253 -20.00 -30.41 -1.34
CA ILE A 253 -18.72 -30.68 -0.69
C ILE A 253 -17.94 -29.39 -0.34
N PHE A 254 -18.03 -28.36 -1.19
CA PHE A 254 -17.33 -27.09 -0.98
C PHE A 254 -18.08 -26.14 -0.05
N ARG A 255 -19.35 -26.36 0.22
CA ARG A 255 -20.18 -25.47 1.04
C ARG A 255 -19.62 -25.33 2.46
N VAL A 256 -19.27 -26.43 3.11
CA VAL A 256 -18.78 -26.42 4.49
C VAL A 256 -17.40 -25.75 4.59
N PRO A 257 -16.40 -26.10 3.78
CA PRO A 257 -15.10 -25.42 3.78
C PRO A 257 -15.21 -23.90 3.48
N VAL A 258 -16.03 -23.48 2.51
CA VAL A 258 -16.21 -22.07 2.18
C VAL A 258 -16.91 -21.30 3.30
N LEU A 259 -17.89 -21.92 3.97
CA LEU A 259 -18.53 -21.31 5.13
C LEU A 259 -17.55 -21.20 6.33
N ALA A 260 -16.76 -22.25 6.59
CA ALA A 260 -15.74 -22.24 7.63
C ALA A 260 -14.66 -21.17 7.35
N LEU A 261 -14.28 -20.98 6.07
CA LEU A 261 -13.41 -19.90 5.65
C LEU A 261 -14.04 -18.54 5.97
N ALA A 262 -15.31 -18.32 5.59
CA ALA A 262 -15.97 -17.04 5.85
C ALA A 262 -16.00 -16.70 7.34
N VAL A 263 -16.35 -17.65 8.20
CA VAL A 263 -16.34 -17.48 9.66
C VAL A 263 -14.93 -17.21 10.17
N GLY A 264 -13.94 -18.02 9.76
CA GLY A 264 -12.55 -17.85 10.18
C GLY A 264 -11.96 -16.50 9.78
N MET A 265 -12.35 -15.97 8.60
CA MET A 265 -11.91 -14.65 8.15
C MET A 265 -12.60 -13.51 8.91
N ILE A 266 -13.86 -13.68 9.32
CA ILE A 266 -14.53 -12.72 10.22
C ILE A 266 -13.87 -12.73 11.59
N ASP A 267 -13.61 -13.91 12.15
CA ASP A 267 -12.93 -14.03 13.44
C ASP A 267 -11.52 -13.41 13.39
N LEU A 268 -10.79 -13.63 12.30
CA LEU A 268 -9.48 -13.03 12.07
C LEU A 268 -9.55 -11.50 12.05
N ALA A 269 -10.54 -10.92 11.37
CA ALA A 269 -10.76 -9.48 11.35
C ALA A 269 -11.06 -8.92 12.74
N LEU A 270 -11.90 -9.62 13.52
CA LEU A 270 -12.23 -9.23 14.90
C LEU A 270 -11.02 -9.30 15.84
N LEU A 271 -10.21 -10.38 15.73
CA LEU A 271 -8.97 -10.52 16.49
C LEU A 271 -8.01 -9.36 16.19
N ARG A 272 -7.90 -8.98 14.92
CA ARG A 272 -7.02 -7.89 14.49
C ARG A 272 -7.43 -6.53 15.07
N ILE A 273 -8.73 -6.27 15.20
CA ILE A 273 -9.28 -5.01 15.72
C ILE A 273 -9.29 -4.99 17.26
N SER A 274 -9.07 -6.12 17.91
CA SER A 274 -9.20 -6.25 19.38
C SER A 274 -8.19 -5.43 20.19
N HIS A 275 -7.12 -4.91 19.60
CA HIS A 275 -6.00 -4.20 20.25
C HIS A 275 -5.28 -4.98 21.35
N VAL A 276 -5.56 -6.28 21.52
CA VAL A 276 -4.89 -7.15 22.49
C VAL A 276 -3.64 -7.74 21.80
N PRO A 277 -2.41 -7.45 22.29
CA PRO A 277 -1.18 -7.82 21.58
C PRO A 277 -1.10 -9.31 21.22
N VAL A 278 -1.40 -10.18 22.17
CA VAL A 278 -1.36 -11.64 21.97
C VAL A 278 -2.33 -12.09 20.86
N LEU A 279 -3.52 -11.47 20.79
CA LEU A 279 -4.52 -11.82 19.76
C LEU A 279 -4.11 -11.29 18.39
N VAL A 280 -3.48 -10.12 18.36
CA VAL A 280 -2.92 -9.54 17.11
C VAL A 280 -1.79 -10.41 16.59
N ASP A 281 -0.87 -10.89 17.44
CA ASP A 281 0.23 -11.78 17.04
C ASP A 281 -0.30 -13.10 16.45
N ILE A 282 -1.34 -13.69 17.07
CA ILE A 282 -2.01 -14.87 16.53
C ILE A 282 -2.66 -14.58 15.17
N ALA A 283 -3.34 -13.43 15.07
CA ALA A 283 -3.97 -13.02 13.83
C ALA A 283 -2.94 -12.82 12.71
N ASP A 284 -1.76 -12.25 13.01
CA ASP A 284 -0.67 -12.06 12.06
C ASP A 284 -0.09 -13.38 11.57
N ALA A 285 0.10 -14.33 12.48
CA ALA A 285 0.59 -15.65 12.13
C ALA A 285 -0.39 -16.44 11.24
N LEU A 286 -1.70 -16.26 11.44
CA LEU A 286 -2.75 -16.95 10.69
C LEU A 286 -3.15 -16.20 9.40
N PHE A 287 -2.83 -14.93 9.27
CA PHE A 287 -3.29 -14.09 8.15
C PHE A 287 -2.84 -14.63 6.79
N THR A 288 -1.55 -14.84 6.60
CA THR A 288 -1.00 -15.30 5.32
C THR A 288 -1.49 -16.68 4.92
N PRO A 289 -1.45 -17.71 5.79
CA PRO A 289 -1.94 -19.04 5.42
C PRO A 289 -3.45 -19.06 5.15
N LEU A 290 -4.26 -18.35 5.92
CA LEU A 290 -5.71 -18.29 5.71
C LEU A 290 -6.09 -17.51 4.45
N THR A 291 -5.42 -16.42 4.13
CA THR A 291 -5.69 -15.66 2.89
C THR A 291 -5.31 -16.46 1.65
N THR A 292 -4.17 -17.15 1.66
CA THR A 292 -3.73 -18.00 0.54
C THR A 292 -4.63 -19.22 0.36
N LEU A 293 -4.98 -19.90 1.45
CA LEU A 293 -5.97 -20.98 1.42
C LEU A 293 -7.33 -20.49 0.93
N GLY A 294 -7.77 -19.32 1.40
CA GLY A 294 -9.03 -18.73 1.02
C GLY A 294 -9.09 -18.41 -0.47
N ALA A 295 -8.08 -17.75 -1.00
CA ALA A 295 -8.00 -17.44 -2.43
C ALA A 295 -8.00 -18.72 -3.28
N SER A 296 -7.22 -19.73 -2.88
CA SER A 296 -7.15 -21.01 -3.58
C SER A 296 -8.50 -21.75 -3.55
N LEU A 297 -9.15 -21.80 -2.39
CA LEU A 297 -10.45 -22.46 -2.23
C LEU A 297 -11.55 -21.78 -3.06
N LEU A 298 -11.60 -20.44 -3.05
CA LEU A 298 -12.57 -19.68 -3.84
C LEU A 298 -12.33 -19.88 -5.35
N LEU A 299 -11.07 -19.89 -5.79
CA LEU A 299 -10.73 -20.14 -7.19
C LEU A 299 -11.14 -21.56 -7.63
N LEU A 300 -10.83 -22.59 -6.83
CA LEU A 300 -11.23 -23.96 -7.11
C LEU A 300 -12.75 -24.12 -7.16
N THR A 301 -13.45 -23.45 -6.25
CA THR A 301 -14.91 -23.47 -6.21
C THR A 301 -15.51 -22.82 -7.45
N ALA A 302 -14.93 -21.70 -7.91
CA ALA A 302 -15.37 -21.02 -9.14
C ALA A 302 -15.19 -21.91 -10.37
N ILE A 303 -13.99 -22.50 -10.55
CA ILE A 303 -13.69 -23.40 -11.68
C ILE A 303 -14.66 -24.59 -11.70
N ARG A 304 -14.88 -25.21 -10.53
CA ARG A 304 -15.77 -26.38 -10.44
C ARG A 304 -17.24 -26.03 -10.71
N SER A 305 -17.65 -24.84 -10.33
CA SER A 305 -19.01 -24.32 -10.63
C SER A 305 -19.20 -24.07 -12.13
N GLU A 306 -18.18 -23.57 -12.83
CA GLU A 306 -18.22 -23.36 -14.29
C GLU A 306 -18.28 -24.68 -15.07
N GLU A 307 -17.52 -25.70 -14.67
CA GLU A 307 -17.57 -27.03 -15.31
C GLU A 307 -18.99 -27.61 -15.32
N HIS A 308 -19.67 -27.56 -14.18
CA HIS A 308 -21.04 -28.06 -14.09
C HIS A 308 -22.06 -27.24 -14.91
N THR A 309 -21.86 -25.92 -15.00
CA THR A 309 -22.75 -25.07 -15.81
C THR A 309 -22.59 -25.35 -17.29
N SER A 310 -21.37 -25.60 -17.76
CA SER A 310 -21.08 -25.93 -19.16
C SER A 310 -21.59 -27.32 -19.55
N GLU A 311 -21.50 -28.31 -18.65
CA GLU A 311 -22.09 -29.66 -18.85
C GLU A 311 -23.61 -29.60 -18.98
N LEU A 312 -24.29 -28.83 -18.12
CA LEU A 312 -25.75 -28.65 -18.19
C LEU A 312 -26.18 -27.93 -19.47
N GLN A 313 -25.43 -26.94 -19.93
CA GLN A 313 -25.69 -26.26 -21.19
C GLN A 313 -25.51 -27.21 -22.37
N SER A 314 -24.49 -28.06 -22.37
CA SER A 314 -24.29 -29.04 -23.45
C SER A 314 -25.41 -30.10 -23.50
N LEU A 315 -25.93 -30.49 -22.35
CA LEU A 315 -27.10 -31.42 -22.29
C LEU A 315 -28.42 -30.77 -22.68
N ALA A 316 -28.58 -29.46 -22.50
CA ALA A 316 -29.76 -28.72 -22.91
C ALA A 316 -29.83 -28.47 -24.45
N TYR A 317 -28.70 -28.62 -25.16
CA TYR A 317 -28.61 -28.51 -26.61
C TYR A 317 -28.71 -29.88 -27.35
N LEU A 318 -28.80 -31.00 -26.64
CA LEU A 318 -29.08 -32.35 -27.17
C LEU A 318 -30.54 -32.71 -27.00
#